data_d701549ab85c121ce9e95d479ec1369e
#
_entry.id   d701549ab85c121ce9e95d479ec1369e
#
_cell.length_a   1.000
_cell.length_b   1.000
_cell.length_c   1.000
_cell.angle_alpha   90.00
_cell.angle_beta   90.00
_cell.angle_gamma   90.00
#
_symmetry.space_group_name_H-M   'P 1'
#
loop_
_entity.id
_entity.type
_entity.pdbx_description
1 polymer ?
#
loop_
_entity_poly.entity_id
_entity_poly.type
_entity_poly.pdbx_seq_one_letter_code
_entity_poly.pdbx_strand_id
1 'polypeptide(L)'
;RLADKKFGSTRRGIAPVYADKYMKKALRMEDLFHMDSLYEKLRDIVEWKNITVTGYKHEAVNVDELMDWIKTYGSAALPYICDVPEYLSAAAESGRSIMFEAQLGALRDIDFGIYPYTSSSNTLAAYAPIGAGVPGLKLDETIGIMKAYSSCVGEGPFTVELFGEEGEKLRKAGAEYGAATGRPRRVGPVDIPASRYGVRVQGADYIALTKMDVLSIYDKVPVCVAYDVDGEITKSFPTGERLNRAKPVIEYLPGFGDISACRKPEELPAAAREYISFIEKEIGCPIKYVSVGAERDEYIQMF
;
A
#
# COMPACT_ATOMS: atom_id res chain seq x y z
N ARG A 1 -11.23 -19.54 -12.28
CA ARG A 1 -12.13 -18.84 -13.26
C ARG A 1 -11.78 -17.37 -13.48
N LEU A 2 -10.96 -16.77 -12.64
CA LEU A 2 -10.39 -15.44 -12.86
C LEU A 2 -8.98 -15.53 -13.48
N ALA A 3 -8.58 -16.70 -13.96
CA ALA A 3 -7.26 -16.96 -14.52
C ALA A 3 -6.91 -16.03 -15.70
N ASP A 4 -7.89 -15.67 -16.49
CA ASP A 4 -7.72 -14.78 -17.65
C ASP A 4 -7.80 -13.29 -17.30
N LYS A 5 -8.39 -12.96 -16.13
CA LYS A 5 -8.41 -11.62 -15.56
C LYS A 5 -7.52 -11.57 -14.32
N LYS A 6 -6.23 -11.56 -14.53
CA LYS A 6 -5.22 -11.53 -13.48
C LYS A 6 -5.19 -10.14 -12.85
N PHE A 7 -5.94 -9.91 -11.78
CA PHE A 7 -5.88 -8.65 -11.00
C PHE A 7 -4.51 -8.37 -10.35
N GLY A 8 -3.47 -9.07 -10.79
CA GLY A 8 -2.14 -8.94 -10.20
C GLY A 8 -1.99 -9.61 -8.83
N SER A 9 -2.90 -10.52 -8.49
CA SER A 9 -2.87 -11.25 -7.21
C SER A 9 -1.52 -11.96 -6.96
N THR A 10 -1.03 -11.87 -5.73
CA THR A 10 0.16 -12.61 -5.27
C THR A 10 -0.10 -14.11 -5.10
N ARG A 11 -1.35 -14.55 -5.14
CA ARG A 11 -1.80 -15.93 -4.89
C ARG A 11 -1.36 -16.48 -3.53
N ARG A 12 -1.27 -15.62 -2.52
CA ARG A 12 -0.90 -15.98 -1.14
C ARG A 12 -2.10 -16.16 -0.21
N GLY A 13 -3.31 -16.28 -0.75
CA GLY A 13 -4.52 -16.61 0.01
C GLY A 13 -5.18 -15.44 0.75
N ILE A 14 -4.77 -14.20 0.51
CA ILE A 14 -5.30 -13.03 1.24
C ILE A 14 -6.81 -12.86 1.04
N ALA A 15 -7.30 -12.81 -0.20
CA ALA A 15 -8.71 -12.62 -0.47
C ALA A 15 -9.60 -13.76 0.11
N PRO A 16 -9.27 -15.05 -0.05
CA PRO A 16 -10.02 -16.13 0.58
C PRO A 16 -10.07 -16.01 2.11
N VAL A 17 -8.96 -15.66 2.78
CA VAL A 17 -8.92 -15.52 4.25
C VAL A 17 -9.83 -14.39 4.73
N TYR A 18 -9.83 -13.23 4.05
CA TYR A 18 -10.76 -12.14 4.38
C TYR A 18 -12.22 -12.55 4.15
N ALA A 19 -12.52 -13.23 3.04
CA ALA A 19 -13.87 -13.77 2.80
C ALA A 19 -14.31 -14.71 3.93
N ASP A 20 -13.44 -15.64 4.33
CA ASP A 20 -13.71 -16.60 5.41
C ASP A 20 -13.90 -15.92 6.77
N LYS A 21 -13.12 -14.86 7.05
CA LYS A 21 -13.28 -14.05 8.27
C LYS A 21 -14.70 -13.48 8.35
N TYR A 22 -15.20 -12.86 7.30
CA TYR A 22 -16.54 -12.27 7.27
C TYR A 22 -17.66 -13.32 7.23
N MET A 23 -17.41 -14.46 6.63
CA MET A 23 -18.31 -15.64 6.70
C MET A 23 -18.25 -16.35 8.05
N LYS A 24 -17.34 -15.96 8.97
CA LYS A 24 -17.12 -16.58 10.28
C LYS A 24 -16.71 -18.06 10.18
N LYS A 25 -15.96 -18.40 9.13
CA LYS A 25 -15.45 -19.74 8.83
C LYS A 25 -13.93 -19.73 8.73
N ALA A 26 -13.27 -19.09 9.68
CA ALA A 26 -11.81 -18.98 9.73
C ALA A 26 -11.27 -19.46 11.08
N LEU A 27 -10.03 -19.91 11.07
CA LEU A 27 -9.26 -20.15 12.29
C LEU A 27 -8.78 -18.81 12.86
N ARG A 28 -8.68 -18.74 14.17
CA ARG A 28 -8.06 -17.63 14.91
C ARG A 28 -6.75 -18.12 15.51
N MET A 29 -5.83 -17.17 15.78
CA MET A 29 -4.55 -17.55 16.40
C MET A 29 -4.73 -18.20 17.78
N GLU A 30 -5.74 -17.81 18.53
CA GLU A 30 -6.10 -18.43 19.82
C GLU A 30 -6.47 -19.90 19.72
N ASP A 31 -6.99 -20.37 18.57
CA ASP A 31 -7.33 -21.78 18.36
C ASP A 31 -6.10 -22.70 18.53
N LEU A 32 -4.89 -22.15 18.33
CA LEU A 32 -3.63 -22.90 18.50
C LEU A 32 -3.37 -23.36 19.94
N PHE A 33 -4.02 -22.77 20.94
CA PHE A 33 -3.95 -23.23 22.34
C PHE A 33 -4.85 -24.45 22.61
N HIS A 34 -5.75 -24.80 21.68
CA HIS A 34 -6.79 -25.82 21.89
C HIS A 34 -6.81 -26.83 20.74
N MET A 35 -5.76 -27.66 20.64
CA MET A 35 -5.52 -28.52 19.47
C MET A 35 -6.66 -29.52 19.20
N ASP A 36 -7.37 -29.99 20.23
CA ASP A 36 -8.48 -30.94 20.04
C ASP A 36 -9.70 -30.28 19.38
N SER A 37 -10.10 -29.11 19.87
CA SER A 37 -11.19 -28.34 19.26
C SER A 37 -10.77 -27.71 17.93
N LEU A 38 -9.48 -27.42 17.75
CA LEU A 38 -8.92 -26.94 16.48
C LEU A 38 -9.10 -27.98 15.37
N TYR A 39 -8.87 -29.28 15.66
CA TYR A 39 -9.04 -30.33 14.67
C TYR A 39 -10.48 -30.40 14.14
N GLU A 40 -11.45 -30.39 15.05
CA GLU A 40 -12.88 -30.42 14.69
C GLU A 40 -13.26 -29.20 13.83
N LYS A 41 -12.83 -28.02 14.25
CA LYS A 41 -13.06 -26.78 13.52
C LYS A 41 -12.40 -26.79 12.14
N LEU A 42 -11.17 -27.30 12.06
CA LEU A 42 -10.43 -27.42 10.80
C LEU A 42 -11.11 -28.40 9.84
N ARG A 43 -11.58 -29.54 10.35
CA ARG A 43 -12.34 -30.53 9.58
C ARG A 43 -13.56 -29.89 8.91
N ASP A 44 -14.36 -29.16 9.67
CA ASP A 44 -15.58 -28.51 9.15
C ASP A 44 -15.25 -27.46 8.11
N ILE A 45 -14.16 -26.70 8.28
CA ILE A 45 -13.67 -25.72 7.31
C ILE A 45 -13.20 -26.43 6.03
N VAL A 46 -12.43 -27.49 6.16
CA VAL A 46 -11.89 -28.26 5.02
C VAL A 46 -12.99 -28.91 4.22
N GLU A 47 -13.98 -29.51 4.88
CA GLU A 47 -15.14 -30.08 4.21
C GLU A 47 -15.87 -29.04 3.36
N TRP A 48 -16.15 -27.88 3.94
CA TRP A 48 -16.77 -26.78 3.22
C TRP A 48 -15.89 -26.24 2.06
N LYS A 49 -14.58 -26.10 2.26
CA LYS A 49 -13.66 -25.64 1.22
C LYS A 49 -13.52 -26.63 0.07
N ASN A 50 -13.56 -27.93 0.37
CA ASN A 50 -13.44 -28.97 -0.62
C ASN A 50 -14.59 -28.94 -1.64
N ILE A 51 -15.78 -28.46 -1.27
CA ILE A 51 -16.88 -28.22 -2.24
C ILE A 51 -16.40 -27.30 -3.37
N THR A 52 -15.69 -26.24 -3.03
CA THR A 52 -15.17 -25.28 -4.02
C THR A 52 -13.94 -25.82 -4.76
N VAL A 53 -13.02 -26.45 -4.03
CA VAL A 53 -11.76 -26.99 -4.56
C VAL A 53 -12.04 -28.06 -5.61
N THR A 54 -12.88 -29.05 -5.28
CA THR A 54 -13.26 -30.13 -6.19
C THR A 54 -14.17 -29.64 -7.32
N GLY A 55 -15.02 -28.65 -7.06
CA GLY A 55 -15.81 -27.98 -8.10
C GLY A 55 -14.95 -27.29 -9.18
N TYR A 56 -13.73 -26.88 -8.82
CA TYR A 56 -12.73 -26.39 -9.77
C TYR A 56 -11.81 -27.48 -10.32
N LYS A 57 -12.12 -28.75 -10.08
CA LYS A 57 -11.37 -29.93 -10.54
C LYS A 57 -9.93 -30.00 -9.97
N HIS A 58 -9.74 -29.52 -8.77
CA HIS A 58 -8.52 -29.75 -7.99
C HIS A 58 -8.74 -30.92 -7.02
N GLU A 59 -7.66 -31.52 -6.56
CA GLU A 59 -7.67 -32.54 -5.54
C GLU A 59 -8.19 -31.98 -4.20
N ALA A 60 -8.95 -32.77 -3.49
CA ALA A 60 -9.46 -32.39 -2.19
C ALA A 60 -8.31 -32.20 -1.19
N VAL A 61 -8.42 -31.19 -0.37
CA VAL A 61 -7.47 -30.94 0.72
C VAL A 61 -7.68 -31.95 1.82
N ASN A 62 -6.61 -32.53 2.34
CA ASN A 62 -6.62 -33.47 3.46
C ASN A 62 -6.51 -32.71 4.78
N VAL A 63 -7.42 -32.98 5.72
CA VAL A 63 -7.46 -32.32 7.02
C VAL A 63 -6.28 -32.73 7.90
N ASP A 64 -5.86 -34.00 7.86
CA ASP A 64 -4.77 -34.50 8.70
C ASP A 64 -3.44 -33.89 8.29
N GLU A 65 -3.17 -33.77 6.98
CA GLU A 65 -1.98 -33.08 6.46
C GLU A 65 -1.92 -31.60 6.89
N LEU A 66 -3.07 -30.92 6.85
CA LEU A 66 -3.14 -29.54 7.33
C LEU A 66 -2.94 -29.46 8.85
N MET A 67 -3.49 -30.39 9.60
CA MET A 67 -3.31 -30.43 11.05
C MET A 67 -1.86 -30.67 11.43
N ASP A 68 -1.18 -31.56 10.73
CA ASP A 68 0.25 -31.84 10.95
C ASP A 68 1.11 -30.62 10.59
N TRP A 69 0.75 -29.90 9.51
CA TRP A 69 1.37 -28.62 9.16
C TRP A 69 1.17 -27.58 10.28
N ILE A 70 -0.05 -27.45 10.81
CA ILE A 70 -0.37 -26.53 11.90
C ILE A 70 0.40 -26.91 13.18
N LYS A 71 0.47 -28.18 13.54
CA LYS A 71 1.28 -28.63 14.69
C LYS A 71 2.75 -28.29 14.52
N THR A 72 3.29 -28.51 13.32
CA THR A 72 4.72 -28.28 13.03
C THR A 72 5.08 -26.81 13.09
N TYR A 73 4.32 -25.96 12.39
CA TYR A 73 4.68 -24.56 12.22
C TYR A 73 3.91 -23.62 13.16
N GLY A 74 2.66 -23.94 13.48
CA GLY A 74 1.81 -23.14 14.37
C GLY A 74 2.31 -23.14 15.81
N SER A 75 2.88 -24.24 16.28
CA SER A 75 3.45 -24.35 17.63
C SER A 75 4.55 -23.32 17.90
N ALA A 76 5.32 -22.95 16.88
CA ALA A 76 6.34 -21.90 16.97
C ALA A 76 5.76 -20.50 17.22
N ALA A 77 4.49 -20.28 16.89
CA ALA A 77 3.81 -19.01 17.10
C ALA A 77 3.25 -18.84 18.52
N LEU A 78 3.02 -19.93 19.25
CA LEU A 78 2.38 -19.90 20.58
C LEU A 78 3.00 -18.87 21.57
N PRO A 79 4.32 -18.73 21.69
CA PRO A 79 4.91 -17.77 22.62
C PRO A 79 4.63 -16.30 22.26
N TYR A 80 4.15 -16.04 21.04
CA TYR A 80 3.91 -14.70 20.50
C TYR A 80 2.42 -14.34 20.42
N ILE A 81 1.53 -15.25 20.85
CA ILE A 81 0.08 -15.04 20.88
C ILE A 81 -0.31 -14.46 22.24
N CYS A 82 -1.01 -13.34 22.20
CA CYS A 82 -1.54 -12.70 23.40
C CYS A 82 -2.88 -12.02 23.11
N ASP A 83 -3.53 -11.53 24.15
CA ASP A 83 -4.64 -10.59 24.03
C ASP A 83 -4.08 -9.23 23.61
N VAL A 84 -4.11 -8.94 22.30
CA VAL A 84 -3.53 -7.73 21.72
C VAL A 84 -4.25 -6.46 22.20
N PRO A 85 -5.59 -6.39 22.28
CA PRO A 85 -6.30 -5.28 22.89
C PRO A 85 -5.81 -4.93 24.30
N GLU A 86 -5.70 -5.92 25.17
CA GLU A 86 -5.21 -5.73 26.55
C GLU A 86 -3.76 -5.27 26.58
N TYR A 87 -2.89 -5.92 25.79
CA TYR A 87 -1.47 -5.57 25.71
C TYR A 87 -1.25 -4.14 25.24
N LEU A 88 -1.96 -3.71 24.19
CA LEU A 88 -1.81 -2.35 23.64
C LEU A 88 -2.46 -1.28 24.53
N SER A 89 -3.58 -1.60 25.18
CA SER A 89 -4.22 -0.68 26.15
C SER A 89 -3.26 -0.41 27.33
N ALA A 90 -2.69 -1.45 27.91
CA ALA A 90 -1.72 -1.30 28.98
C ALA A 90 -0.45 -0.54 28.54
N ALA A 91 0.01 -0.76 27.30
CA ALA A 91 1.13 -0.01 26.75
C ALA A 91 0.80 1.49 26.63
N ALA A 92 -0.36 1.84 26.11
CA ALA A 92 -0.81 3.23 26.00
C ALA A 92 -0.99 3.90 27.37
N GLU A 93 -1.63 3.24 28.32
CA GLU A 93 -1.83 3.72 29.69
C GLU A 93 -0.49 3.95 30.43
N SER A 94 0.52 3.13 30.13
CA SER A 94 1.88 3.31 30.67
C SER A 94 2.70 4.39 29.95
N GLY A 95 2.11 5.12 28.99
CA GLY A 95 2.77 6.21 28.24
C GLY A 95 3.79 5.73 27.21
N ARG A 96 3.72 4.49 26.75
CA ARG A 96 4.59 3.99 25.67
C ARG A 96 4.16 4.53 24.32
N SER A 97 5.15 4.82 23.47
CA SER A 97 4.90 5.14 22.07
C SER A 97 4.49 3.90 21.30
N ILE A 98 3.40 4.01 20.54
CA ILE A 98 2.88 2.95 19.68
C ILE A 98 2.95 3.44 18.24
N MET A 99 3.62 2.69 17.37
CA MET A 99 3.68 2.97 15.95
C MET A 99 2.87 1.92 15.19
N PHE A 100 1.94 2.38 14.37
CA PHE A 100 1.22 1.55 13.42
C PHE A 100 1.83 1.69 12.04
N GLU A 101 2.18 0.58 11.41
CA GLU A 101 2.63 0.54 10.04
C GLU A 101 1.53 -0.06 9.16
N ALA A 102 0.95 0.76 8.29
CA ALA A 102 0.02 0.32 7.26
C ALA A 102 0.73 0.31 5.89
N GLN A 103 0.21 -0.48 4.97
CA GLN A 103 0.81 -0.68 3.66
C GLN A 103 -0.24 -0.83 2.56
N LEU A 104 0.19 -1.07 1.33
CA LEU A 104 -0.60 -1.19 0.10
C LEU A 104 -1.07 0.16 -0.47
N GLY A 105 -1.30 1.18 0.34
CA GLY A 105 -1.68 2.53 -0.07
C GLY A 105 -3.19 2.74 -0.26
N ALA A 106 -3.59 3.99 -0.26
CA ALA A 106 -4.99 4.44 -0.27
C ALA A 106 -5.82 3.88 -1.43
N LEU A 107 -5.25 3.84 -2.65
CA LEU A 107 -5.95 3.34 -3.84
C LEU A 107 -6.13 1.81 -3.85
N ARG A 108 -5.57 1.09 -2.89
CA ARG A 108 -5.74 -0.36 -2.72
C ARG A 108 -6.63 -0.72 -1.54
N ASP A 109 -7.20 0.25 -0.85
CA ASP A 109 -8.19 0.03 0.19
C ASP A 109 -9.43 -0.66 -0.38
N ILE A 110 -10.02 -1.59 0.39
CA ILE A 110 -11.18 -2.37 -0.07
C ILE A 110 -12.42 -1.51 -0.30
N ASP A 111 -12.60 -0.46 0.49
CA ASP A 111 -13.80 0.39 0.46
C ASP A 111 -13.58 1.66 -0.38
N PHE A 112 -12.39 2.27 -0.30
CA PHE A 112 -12.10 3.59 -0.89
C PHE A 112 -11.07 3.53 -2.03
N GLY A 113 -10.56 2.35 -2.36
CA GLY A 113 -9.63 2.15 -3.47
C GLY A 113 -10.30 2.04 -4.83
N ILE A 114 -9.50 1.71 -5.84
CA ILE A 114 -9.94 1.55 -7.24
C ILE A 114 -10.57 0.16 -7.47
N TYR A 115 -11.67 -0.13 -6.77
CA TYR A 115 -12.36 -1.41 -6.87
C TYR A 115 -12.68 -1.79 -8.33
N PRO A 116 -12.47 -3.05 -8.77
CA PRO A 116 -12.09 -4.24 -8.00
C PRO A 116 -10.56 -4.48 -7.87
N TYR A 117 -9.73 -3.56 -8.26
CA TYR A 117 -8.27 -3.68 -8.24
C TYR A 117 -7.67 -3.29 -6.87
N THR A 118 -8.30 -3.75 -5.81
CA THR A 118 -7.97 -3.45 -4.41
C THR A 118 -7.33 -4.64 -3.71
N SER A 119 -6.75 -4.42 -2.53
CA SER A 119 -6.55 -5.47 -1.53
C SER A 119 -7.90 -5.89 -0.95
N SER A 120 -7.93 -7.01 -0.22
CA SER A 120 -9.13 -7.41 0.54
C SER A 120 -9.16 -6.81 1.95
N SER A 121 -8.25 -5.90 2.25
CA SER A 121 -8.09 -5.28 3.56
C SER A 121 -8.30 -3.77 3.51
N ASN A 122 -8.62 -3.20 4.67
CA ASN A 122 -8.57 -1.75 4.86
C ASN A 122 -7.11 -1.32 5.03
N THR A 123 -6.69 -0.35 4.22
CA THR A 123 -5.31 0.15 4.18
C THR A 123 -5.19 1.58 4.69
N LEU A 124 -6.30 2.15 5.16
CA LEU A 124 -6.35 3.51 5.68
C LEU A 124 -5.86 3.59 7.13
N ALA A 125 -5.18 4.67 7.49
CA ALA A 125 -4.62 4.88 8.83
C ALA A 125 -5.67 4.78 9.93
N ALA A 126 -6.89 5.29 9.69
CA ALA A 126 -8.00 5.21 10.63
C ALA A 126 -8.38 3.77 11.02
N TYR A 127 -8.07 2.79 10.19
CA TYR A 127 -8.32 1.37 10.50
C TYR A 127 -7.26 0.76 11.42
N ALA A 128 -6.10 1.36 11.56
CA ALA A 128 -4.99 0.78 12.34
C ALA A 128 -5.37 0.52 13.81
N PRO A 129 -5.94 1.46 14.57
CA PRO A 129 -6.42 1.19 15.93
C PRO A 129 -7.54 0.14 15.97
N ILE A 130 -8.45 0.15 14.98
CA ILE A 130 -9.55 -0.83 14.88
C ILE A 130 -8.97 -2.23 14.66
N GLY A 131 -8.06 -2.37 13.70
CA GLY A 131 -7.41 -3.64 13.37
C GLY A 131 -6.55 -4.21 14.51
N ALA A 132 -6.00 -3.34 15.33
CA ALA A 132 -5.22 -3.69 16.51
C ALA A 132 -6.06 -3.94 17.77
N GLY A 133 -7.39 -3.72 17.72
CA GLY A 133 -8.29 -3.96 18.86
C GLY A 133 -8.34 -2.83 19.89
N VAL A 134 -7.83 -1.65 19.55
CA VAL A 134 -7.82 -0.46 20.41
C VAL A 134 -8.53 0.73 19.73
N PRO A 135 -9.81 0.59 19.33
CA PRO A 135 -10.51 1.57 18.51
C PRO A 135 -10.67 2.95 19.17
N GLY A 136 -10.51 3.02 20.48
CA GLY A 136 -10.55 4.28 21.24
C GLY A 136 -9.23 5.04 21.26
N LEU A 137 -8.13 4.41 20.82
CA LEU A 137 -6.83 5.06 20.74
C LEU A 137 -6.81 6.08 19.59
N LYS A 138 -6.52 7.33 19.90
CA LYS A 138 -6.34 8.38 18.91
C LYS A 138 -4.92 8.32 18.37
N LEU A 139 -4.77 8.48 17.07
CA LEU A 139 -3.48 8.68 16.44
C LEU A 139 -3.06 10.13 16.69
N ASP A 140 -1.88 10.33 17.25
CA ASP A 140 -1.32 11.66 17.46
C ASP A 140 -0.85 12.27 16.14
N GLU A 141 -0.31 11.43 15.24
CA GLU A 141 0.24 11.83 13.96
C GLU A 141 0.05 10.71 12.93
N THR A 142 -0.36 11.09 11.73
CA THR A 142 -0.45 10.20 10.57
C THR A 142 0.49 10.68 9.48
N ILE A 143 1.53 9.90 9.18
CA ILE A 143 2.50 10.22 8.13
C ILE A 143 2.18 9.41 6.88
N GLY A 144 1.80 10.11 5.80
CA GLY A 144 1.60 9.52 4.48
C GLY A 144 2.95 9.30 3.79
N ILE A 145 3.22 8.07 3.35
CA ILE A 145 4.42 7.79 2.56
C ILE A 145 4.07 7.91 1.08
N MET A 146 4.72 8.85 0.39
CA MET A 146 4.50 9.13 -1.02
C MET A 146 5.83 9.12 -1.78
N LYS A 147 5.87 8.51 -2.94
CA LYS A 147 7.05 8.64 -3.82
C LYS A 147 6.99 9.96 -4.59
N ALA A 148 8.12 10.50 -4.94
CA ALA A 148 8.22 11.67 -5.81
C ALA A 148 7.78 11.39 -7.28
N TYR A 149 7.47 10.14 -7.59
CA TYR A 149 6.86 9.68 -8.83
C TYR A 149 5.86 8.57 -8.50
N SER A 150 5.05 8.14 -9.46
CA SER A 150 4.05 7.09 -9.24
C SER A 150 4.56 5.71 -9.62
N SER A 151 4.24 4.69 -8.83
CA SER A 151 4.47 3.29 -9.20
C SER A 151 3.28 2.42 -8.80
N CYS A 152 3.02 1.39 -9.59
CA CYS A 152 1.90 0.49 -9.36
C CYS A 152 2.29 -0.96 -9.61
N VAL A 153 1.80 -1.86 -8.77
CA VAL A 153 1.85 -3.30 -8.97
C VAL A 153 0.44 -3.82 -9.20
N GLY A 154 0.28 -4.70 -10.19
CA GLY A 154 -1.02 -5.29 -10.53
C GLY A 154 -1.77 -4.53 -11.61
N GLU A 155 -2.96 -5.02 -11.87
CA GLU A 155 -3.86 -4.52 -12.91
C GLU A 155 -4.67 -3.31 -12.41
N GLY A 156 -5.48 -2.78 -13.31
CA GLY A 156 -6.36 -1.65 -13.06
C GLY A 156 -5.85 -0.35 -13.67
N PRO A 157 -6.66 0.71 -13.60
CA PRO A 157 -6.32 2.01 -14.14
C PRO A 157 -5.10 2.60 -13.44
N PHE A 158 -4.17 3.08 -14.23
CA PHE A 158 -2.99 3.81 -13.80
C PHE A 158 -2.76 4.94 -14.80
N THR A 159 -3.47 6.03 -14.61
CA THR A 159 -3.64 7.13 -15.57
C THR A 159 -2.32 7.73 -16.05
N VAL A 160 -1.30 7.75 -15.21
CA VAL A 160 0.01 8.34 -15.50
C VAL A 160 1.06 7.35 -16.03
N GLU A 161 0.66 6.14 -16.43
CA GLU A 161 1.60 5.11 -16.85
C GLU A 161 2.46 5.53 -18.04
N LEU A 162 3.77 5.39 -17.88
CA LEU A 162 4.76 5.58 -18.94
C LEU A 162 5.08 4.23 -19.59
N PHE A 163 5.15 4.25 -20.91
CA PHE A 163 5.47 3.09 -21.75
C PHE A 163 6.80 3.28 -22.48
N GLY A 164 7.32 2.20 -23.04
CA GLY A 164 8.53 2.23 -23.86
C GLY A 164 9.77 2.69 -23.08
N GLU A 165 10.64 3.44 -23.75
CA GLU A 165 11.94 3.84 -23.22
C GLU A 165 11.85 4.75 -21.99
N GLU A 166 10.88 5.66 -21.94
CA GLU A 166 10.69 6.55 -20.79
C GLU A 166 10.28 5.77 -19.53
N GLY A 167 9.33 4.84 -19.68
CA GLY A 167 8.93 3.97 -18.56
C GLY A 167 10.09 3.09 -18.08
N GLU A 168 10.91 2.59 -19.01
CA GLU A 168 12.06 1.77 -18.67
C GLU A 168 13.16 2.60 -17.99
N LYS A 169 13.40 3.83 -18.45
CA LYS A 169 14.36 4.76 -17.83
C LYS A 169 14.01 5.01 -16.36
N LEU A 170 12.75 5.36 -16.07
CA LEU A 170 12.28 5.62 -14.71
C LEU A 170 12.30 4.36 -13.85
N ARG A 171 11.89 3.21 -14.41
CA ARG A 171 11.89 1.91 -13.72
C ARG A 171 13.29 1.50 -13.28
N LYS A 172 14.29 1.64 -14.16
CA LYS A 172 15.68 1.32 -13.85
C LYS A 172 16.24 2.26 -12.78
N ALA A 173 16.05 3.57 -12.95
CA ALA A 173 16.52 4.56 -12.00
C ALA A 173 15.92 4.35 -10.59
N GLY A 174 14.62 4.05 -10.53
CA GLY A 174 13.91 3.80 -9.28
C GLY A 174 14.05 2.37 -8.73
N ALA A 175 14.75 1.47 -9.42
CA ALA A 175 14.80 0.04 -9.10
C ALA A 175 13.39 -0.57 -8.90
N GLU A 176 12.44 -0.20 -9.76
CA GLU A 176 11.03 -0.56 -9.62
C GLU A 176 10.73 -1.98 -10.11
N TYR A 177 11.20 -2.92 -9.31
CA TYR A 177 10.98 -4.35 -9.47
C TYR A 177 10.44 -4.98 -8.18
N GLY A 178 9.64 -6.02 -8.29
CA GLY A 178 9.10 -6.70 -7.11
C GLY A 178 10.19 -7.44 -6.34
N ALA A 179 10.35 -7.16 -5.04
CA ALA A 179 11.42 -7.74 -4.23
C ALA A 179 11.41 -9.28 -4.24
N ALA A 180 10.23 -9.90 -4.14
CA ALA A 180 10.11 -11.37 -4.11
C ALA A 180 10.03 -12.02 -5.50
N THR A 181 9.65 -11.30 -6.54
CA THR A 181 9.31 -11.87 -7.85
C THR A 181 10.16 -11.33 -9.00
N GLY A 182 10.92 -10.24 -8.79
CA GLY A 182 11.62 -9.51 -9.84
C GLY A 182 10.71 -8.88 -10.90
N ARG A 183 9.38 -8.94 -10.74
CA ARG A 183 8.41 -8.44 -11.72
C ARG A 183 8.53 -6.93 -11.87
N PRO A 184 8.64 -6.39 -13.11
CA PRO A 184 8.69 -4.95 -13.33
C PRO A 184 7.40 -4.29 -12.86
N ARG A 185 7.53 -3.16 -12.17
CA ARG A 185 6.40 -2.33 -11.77
C ARG A 185 6.05 -1.36 -12.89
N ARG A 186 4.79 -0.98 -12.96
CA ARG A 186 4.30 0.13 -13.77
C ARG A 186 4.76 1.42 -13.12
N VAL A 187 5.22 2.40 -13.89
CA VAL A 187 5.77 3.66 -13.40
C VAL A 187 5.21 4.84 -14.19
N GLY A 188 5.21 6.02 -13.59
CA GLY A 188 4.77 7.26 -14.22
C GLY A 188 5.13 8.47 -13.37
N PRO A 189 4.91 9.70 -13.89
CA PRO A 189 5.08 10.92 -13.12
C PRO A 189 4.25 10.90 -11.84
N VAL A 190 4.57 11.78 -10.90
CA VAL A 190 3.73 11.99 -9.73
C VAL A 190 2.32 12.39 -10.17
N ASP A 191 1.32 11.77 -9.55
CA ASP A 191 -0.10 11.96 -9.87
C ASP A 191 -0.75 12.80 -8.76
N ILE A 192 -0.92 14.09 -9.00
CA ILE A 192 -1.46 15.03 -8.00
C ILE A 192 -2.91 14.73 -7.66
N PRO A 193 -3.84 14.52 -8.60
CA PRO A 193 -5.23 14.13 -8.26
C PRO A 193 -5.30 12.88 -7.39
N ALA A 194 -4.55 11.84 -7.73
CA ALA A 194 -4.51 10.59 -6.96
C ALA A 194 -3.87 10.79 -5.59
N SER A 195 -2.77 11.55 -5.51
CA SER A 195 -2.08 11.84 -4.24
C SER A 195 -2.93 12.68 -3.30
N ARG A 196 -3.60 13.70 -3.81
CA ARG A 196 -4.57 14.52 -3.03
C ARG A 196 -5.72 13.68 -2.49
N TYR A 197 -6.24 12.77 -3.30
CA TYR A 197 -7.25 11.81 -2.84
C TYR A 197 -6.70 10.91 -1.74
N GLY A 198 -5.49 10.37 -1.94
CA GLY A 198 -4.80 9.54 -0.96
C GLY A 198 -4.59 10.24 0.39
N VAL A 199 -4.09 11.48 0.38
CA VAL A 199 -3.93 12.32 1.57
C VAL A 199 -5.25 12.46 2.33
N ARG A 200 -6.33 12.78 1.60
CA ARG A 200 -7.66 12.99 2.21
C ARG A 200 -8.20 11.73 2.88
N VAL A 201 -8.16 10.57 2.19
CA VAL A 201 -8.74 9.34 2.75
C VAL A 201 -7.87 8.70 3.83
N GLN A 202 -6.57 8.97 3.82
CA GLN A 202 -5.66 8.56 4.90
C GLN A 202 -5.76 9.47 6.13
N GLY A 203 -6.27 10.71 5.97
CA GLY A 203 -6.20 11.70 7.02
C GLY A 203 -4.76 12.04 7.40
N ALA A 204 -3.87 12.14 6.40
CA ALA A 204 -2.46 12.38 6.65
C ALA A 204 -2.22 13.81 7.16
N ASP A 205 -1.50 13.94 8.26
CA ASP A 205 -1.05 15.22 8.82
C ASP A 205 0.19 15.73 8.08
N TYR A 206 1.06 14.80 7.68
CA TYR A 206 2.31 15.08 6.99
C TYR A 206 2.60 14.02 5.93
N ILE A 207 3.48 14.39 5.01
CA ILE A 207 4.02 13.49 3.98
C ILE A 207 5.52 13.26 4.20
N ALA A 208 5.92 12.01 4.04
CA ALA A 208 7.29 11.65 3.74
C ALA A 208 7.40 11.40 2.23
N LEU A 209 8.01 12.36 1.52
CA LEU A 209 8.24 12.30 0.08
C LEU A 209 9.51 11.50 -0.19
N THR A 210 9.37 10.30 -0.70
CA THR A 210 10.47 9.36 -0.89
C THR A 210 10.96 9.30 -2.34
N LYS A 211 12.20 8.82 -2.53
CA LYS A 211 12.80 8.59 -3.86
C LYS A 211 12.88 9.85 -4.73
N MET A 212 13.11 11.00 -4.12
CA MET A 212 13.26 12.24 -4.87
C MET A 212 14.55 12.26 -5.70
N ASP A 213 15.61 11.61 -5.21
CA ASP A 213 16.88 11.35 -5.90
C ASP A 213 16.70 10.71 -7.28
N VAL A 214 15.72 9.84 -7.44
CA VAL A 214 15.42 9.15 -8.71
C VAL A 214 15.06 10.13 -9.84
N LEU A 215 14.49 11.28 -9.51
CA LEU A 215 14.11 12.29 -10.49
C LEU A 215 15.28 13.10 -11.07
N SER A 216 16.50 12.89 -10.56
CA SER A 216 17.74 13.47 -11.12
C SER A 216 17.99 13.11 -12.59
N ILE A 217 17.33 12.06 -13.09
CA ILE A 217 17.40 11.64 -14.49
C ILE A 217 16.70 12.59 -15.47
N TYR A 218 15.93 13.57 -14.96
CA TYR A 218 15.11 14.46 -15.78
C TYR A 218 15.67 15.90 -15.80
N ASP A 219 15.83 16.47 -17.01
CA ASP A 219 16.06 17.91 -17.20
C ASP A 219 14.79 18.73 -16.92
N LYS A 220 13.64 18.13 -17.17
CA LYS A 220 12.31 18.66 -16.84
C LYS A 220 11.48 17.53 -16.23
N VAL A 221 11.08 17.69 -14.97
CA VAL A 221 10.33 16.70 -14.22
C VAL A 221 8.86 16.74 -14.61
N PRO A 222 8.28 15.68 -15.17
CA PRO A 222 6.85 15.61 -15.48
C PRO A 222 6.02 15.46 -14.21
N VAL A 223 4.89 16.17 -14.15
CA VAL A 223 3.91 16.13 -13.05
C VAL A 223 2.50 16.07 -13.65
N CYS A 224 1.68 15.13 -13.25
CA CYS A 224 0.27 15.09 -13.60
C CYS A 224 -0.52 15.99 -12.66
N VAL A 225 -1.00 17.13 -13.16
CA VAL A 225 -1.67 18.18 -12.36
C VAL A 225 -3.19 18.06 -12.39
N ALA A 226 -3.75 17.40 -13.39
CA ALA A 226 -5.19 17.23 -13.59
C ALA A 226 -5.44 16.02 -14.51
N TYR A 227 -6.70 15.67 -14.68
CA TYR A 227 -7.14 14.71 -15.70
C TYR A 227 -8.09 15.37 -16.69
N ASP A 228 -7.99 14.95 -17.94
CA ASP A 228 -9.03 15.12 -18.96
C ASP A 228 -9.91 13.88 -18.95
N VAL A 229 -11.17 14.06 -18.63
CA VAL A 229 -12.18 13.00 -18.64
C VAL A 229 -13.29 13.38 -19.63
N ASP A 230 -13.23 12.80 -20.81
CA ASP A 230 -14.21 13.06 -21.89
C ASP A 230 -14.29 14.55 -22.31
N GLY A 231 -13.15 15.29 -22.25
CA GLY A 231 -13.05 16.71 -22.58
C GLY A 231 -13.29 17.65 -21.37
N GLU A 232 -13.59 17.11 -20.19
CA GLU A 232 -13.68 17.89 -18.95
C GLU A 232 -12.38 17.80 -18.16
N ILE A 233 -11.73 18.94 -17.93
CA ILE A 233 -10.52 19.00 -17.08
C ILE A 233 -10.93 19.01 -15.61
N THR A 234 -10.41 18.05 -14.85
CA THR A 234 -10.70 17.92 -13.41
C THR A 234 -9.43 17.70 -12.59
N LYS A 235 -9.36 18.36 -11.44
CA LYS A 235 -8.35 18.12 -10.40
C LYS A 235 -8.81 17.09 -9.36
N SER A 236 -10.04 16.61 -9.45
CA SER A 236 -10.57 15.56 -8.58
C SER A 236 -10.22 14.18 -9.12
N PHE A 237 -9.94 13.24 -8.22
CA PHE A 237 -9.71 11.84 -8.58
C PHE A 237 -11.06 11.19 -8.92
N PRO A 238 -11.29 10.77 -10.17
CA PRO A 238 -12.54 10.13 -10.56
C PRO A 238 -12.58 8.67 -10.11
N THR A 239 -13.77 8.11 -10.00
CA THR A 239 -13.97 6.72 -9.62
C THR A 239 -14.64 5.92 -10.74
N GLY A 240 -14.54 4.60 -10.68
CA GLY A 240 -15.20 3.68 -11.60
C GLY A 240 -14.82 3.90 -13.07
N GLU A 241 -15.81 3.88 -13.94
CA GLU A 241 -15.61 4.01 -15.39
C GLU A 241 -15.02 5.36 -15.83
N ARG A 242 -15.25 6.43 -15.06
CA ARG A 242 -14.63 7.72 -15.36
C ARG A 242 -13.11 7.67 -15.23
N LEU A 243 -12.60 6.92 -14.26
CA LEU A 243 -11.15 6.73 -14.09
C LEU A 243 -10.54 5.95 -15.28
N ASN A 244 -11.24 4.97 -15.82
CA ASN A 244 -10.78 4.22 -16.99
C ASN A 244 -10.62 5.10 -18.25
N ARG A 245 -11.37 6.20 -18.36
CA ARG A 245 -11.32 7.14 -19.48
C ARG A 245 -10.45 8.37 -19.22
N ALA A 246 -9.96 8.52 -17.99
CA ALA A 246 -9.12 9.65 -17.61
C ALA A 246 -7.79 9.64 -18.37
N LYS A 247 -7.40 10.79 -18.89
CA LYS A 247 -6.08 11.04 -19.50
C LYS A 247 -5.31 12.03 -18.63
N PRO A 248 -3.99 11.86 -18.44
CA PRO A 248 -3.22 12.77 -17.61
C PRO A 248 -3.00 14.11 -18.31
N VAL A 249 -3.14 15.20 -17.58
CA VAL A 249 -2.68 16.55 -18.00
C VAL A 249 -1.33 16.77 -17.33
N ILE A 250 -0.27 16.82 -18.14
CA ILE A 250 1.11 16.88 -17.67
C ILE A 250 1.65 18.31 -17.76
N GLU A 251 2.21 18.78 -16.66
CA GLU A 251 3.08 19.96 -16.59
C GLU A 251 4.53 19.52 -16.33
N TYR A 252 5.46 20.37 -16.68
CA TYR A 252 6.89 20.11 -16.52
C TYR A 252 7.52 21.16 -15.61
N LEU A 253 8.13 20.70 -14.51
CA LEU A 253 8.90 21.53 -13.60
C LEU A 253 10.40 21.43 -13.94
N PRO A 254 11.23 22.45 -13.59
CA PRO A 254 12.68 22.36 -13.78
C PRO A 254 13.28 21.14 -13.10
N GLY A 255 14.21 20.47 -13.78
CA GLY A 255 15.04 19.43 -13.17
C GLY A 255 16.01 20.04 -12.15
N PHE A 256 16.40 19.24 -11.18
CA PHE A 256 17.23 19.71 -10.06
C PHE A 256 18.55 18.96 -9.90
N GLY A 257 18.81 17.99 -10.80
CA GLY A 257 20.04 17.18 -10.78
C GLY A 257 20.18 16.27 -9.56
N ASP A 258 21.41 15.91 -9.27
CA ASP A 258 21.73 15.01 -8.14
C ASP A 258 21.62 15.74 -6.79
N ILE A 259 20.83 15.17 -5.90
CA ILE A 259 20.59 15.67 -4.52
C ILE A 259 21.00 14.65 -3.46
N SER A 260 21.65 13.55 -3.83
CA SER A 260 21.97 12.43 -2.93
C SER A 260 22.89 12.82 -1.77
N ALA A 261 23.69 13.88 -1.94
CA ALA A 261 24.58 14.41 -0.90
C ALA A 261 23.90 15.38 0.09
N CYS A 262 22.69 15.88 -0.22
CA CYS A 262 21.99 16.84 0.63
C CYS A 262 21.49 16.16 1.92
N ARG A 263 21.62 16.83 3.05
CA ARG A 263 21.15 16.37 4.38
C ARG A 263 20.33 17.43 5.11
N LYS A 264 20.27 18.64 4.58
CA LYS A 264 19.54 19.78 5.15
C LYS A 264 18.72 20.49 4.08
N PRO A 265 17.60 21.14 4.44
CA PRO A 265 16.75 21.85 3.48
C PRO A 265 17.47 22.92 2.66
N GLU A 266 18.40 23.64 3.28
CA GLU A 266 19.18 24.72 2.62
C GLU A 266 20.19 24.19 1.59
N GLU A 267 20.59 22.93 1.66
CA GLU A 267 21.51 22.29 0.71
C GLU A 267 20.80 21.87 -0.59
N LEU A 268 19.46 21.78 -0.57
CA LEU A 268 18.69 21.44 -1.74
C LEU A 268 18.78 22.57 -2.81
N PRO A 269 18.97 22.23 -4.09
CA PRO A 269 18.87 23.20 -5.18
C PRO A 269 17.51 23.93 -5.18
N ALA A 270 17.48 25.16 -5.68
CA ALA A 270 16.24 25.96 -5.74
C ALA A 270 15.11 25.20 -6.45
N ALA A 271 15.40 24.58 -7.60
CA ALA A 271 14.41 23.78 -8.34
C ALA A 271 13.87 22.58 -7.54
N ALA A 272 14.70 21.95 -6.70
CA ALA A 272 14.24 20.87 -5.81
C ALA A 272 13.28 21.39 -4.74
N ARG A 273 13.58 22.54 -4.13
CA ARG A 273 12.68 23.20 -3.17
C ARG A 273 11.38 23.64 -3.82
N GLU A 274 11.45 24.18 -5.05
CA GLU A 274 10.26 24.54 -5.83
C GLU A 274 9.38 23.33 -6.14
N TYR A 275 9.99 22.20 -6.51
CA TYR A 275 9.28 20.94 -6.72
C TYR A 275 8.55 20.49 -5.44
N ILE A 276 9.23 20.47 -4.30
CA ILE A 276 8.64 20.09 -3.01
C ILE A 276 7.47 21.00 -2.67
N SER A 277 7.66 22.33 -2.75
CA SER A 277 6.64 23.33 -2.45
C SER A 277 5.44 23.24 -3.39
N PHE A 278 5.68 22.93 -4.66
CA PHE A 278 4.61 22.72 -5.64
C PHE A 278 3.77 21.50 -5.27
N ILE A 279 4.41 20.35 -4.98
CA ILE A 279 3.70 19.13 -4.58
C ILE A 279 2.89 19.37 -3.29
N GLU A 280 3.53 19.92 -2.26
CA GLU A 280 2.90 20.24 -0.97
C GLU A 280 1.63 21.09 -1.14
N LYS A 281 1.72 22.16 -1.91
CA LYS A 281 0.60 23.05 -2.23
C LYS A 281 -0.52 22.31 -2.97
N GLU A 282 -0.17 21.54 -4.00
CA GLU A 282 -1.15 20.89 -4.87
C GLU A 282 -1.83 19.69 -4.19
N ILE A 283 -1.16 18.94 -3.32
CA ILE A 283 -1.80 17.87 -2.54
C ILE A 283 -2.52 18.37 -1.29
N GLY A 284 -2.16 19.59 -0.82
CA GLY A 284 -2.75 20.22 0.37
C GLY A 284 -2.34 19.56 1.69
N CYS A 285 -1.09 19.06 1.77
CA CYS A 285 -0.54 18.42 2.96
C CYS A 285 0.96 18.73 3.09
N PRO A 286 1.44 19.16 4.28
CA PRO A 286 2.85 19.50 4.49
C PRO A 286 3.78 18.30 4.25
N ILE A 287 4.93 18.56 3.65
CA ILE A 287 5.97 17.55 3.44
C ILE A 287 7.03 17.71 4.55
N LYS A 288 7.00 16.78 5.51
CA LYS A 288 7.89 16.80 6.68
C LYS A 288 9.24 16.16 6.42
N TYR A 289 9.26 15.10 5.61
CA TYR A 289 10.48 14.37 5.29
C TYR A 289 10.64 14.21 3.77
N VAL A 290 11.87 14.33 3.31
CA VAL A 290 12.25 14.14 1.90
C VAL A 290 13.40 13.15 1.84
N SER A 291 13.23 12.01 1.20
CA SER A 291 14.31 11.04 0.99
C SER A 291 15.12 11.40 -0.25
N VAL A 292 16.42 11.42 -0.10
CA VAL A 292 17.42 11.76 -1.13
C VAL A 292 18.31 10.56 -1.50
N GLY A 293 17.98 9.38 -0.98
CA GLY A 293 18.66 8.12 -1.26
C GLY A 293 17.94 6.94 -0.63
N ALA A 294 18.56 5.76 -0.68
CA ALA A 294 17.96 4.48 -0.25
C ALA A 294 18.28 4.12 1.22
N GLU A 295 19.35 4.70 1.77
CA GLU A 295 19.81 4.34 3.10
C GLU A 295 19.00 5.06 4.19
N ARG A 296 19.08 4.54 5.40
CA ARG A 296 18.29 4.99 6.55
C ARG A 296 18.51 6.45 6.93
N ASP A 297 19.69 6.98 6.71
CA ASP A 297 20.12 8.35 7.04
C ASP A 297 20.07 9.31 5.82
N GLU A 298 19.61 8.81 4.65
CA GLU A 298 19.50 9.57 3.42
C GLU A 298 18.15 10.27 3.29
N TYR A 299 17.82 11.06 4.29
CA TYR A 299 16.62 11.89 4.28
C TYR A 299 16.87 13.27 4.90
N ILE A 300 16.00 14.20 4.57
CA ILE A 300 15.99 15.58 5.08
C ILE A 300 14.68 15.78 5.84
N GLN A 301 14.77 16.26 7.07
CA GLN A 301 13.63 16.78 7.81
C GLN A 301 13.47 18.26 7.46
N MET A 302 12.29 18.63 6.94
CA MET A 302 12.05 19.96 6.39
C MET A 302 11.69 21.00 7.46
N PHE A 303 11.11 20.56 8.59
CA PHE A 303 10.76 21.40 9.74
C PHE A 303 10.59 20.57 11.02
#